data_5dddd47083ec6dec9050d5e986c04d96
#
_entry.id   5dddd47083ec6dec9050d5e986c04d96
#
_cell.length_a   1.000
_cell.length_b   1.000
_cell.length_c   1.000
_cell.angle_alpha   90.00
_cell.angle_beta   90.00
_cell.angle_gamma   90.00
#
_symmetry.space_group_name_H-M   'P 1'
#
loop_
_entity.id
_entity.type
_entity.pdbx_description
1 polymer ?
#
loop_
_entity_poly.entity_id
_entity_poly.type
_entity_poly.pdbx_seq_one_letter_code
_entity_poly.pdbx_strand_id
1 'polypeptide(L)'
;MKLINKIITLLKKNLILLFAVWLIIAIIIIPALSLAIVQGSVLASPDIDASLPFVGNLTYFISNPFLTLGYIFNPRFFGTYLETLKNFTGIYFLLVVFLAYKYEESKPYDGKEYGSARWSKNGEQYKILSKTSGIILAKDNYLPVDKQGNTNVMVIGGSGAGKSASFVIPNVLGLLGSYVFTDPKGELYDKTASYFKANGYDVKVLNLVTPAASDGFNPLLNADTPTDVDIITNTIIRGQDTGATNDPYWDNMAEQLLKALIYFLKATRGPEETNLTSCANLVRLANNSGNFNVVTDLMEILPPDHLARKAYKNVELATDKAYSSILSTLQSKLGKFESPEIAALTATNTIDFKDIGKKKTVVYVISSDTHTTYNFILTIFFSQMIQQLYDYADNNGGQLDIPTYFFLDEFANIGQIPDFDKKIATSRSRKISFNIVLQSLDQLEAIYEKTYETILANCDTHLFLGSNSFKTAEWFSKSLGEITIGKEQESKSKGKGEGSRRKYY
;
A
#
# COMPACT_ATOMS: atom_id res chain seq x y z
N MET A 1 -45.29 19.67 -22.03
CA MET A 1 -44.46 18.47 -22.16
C MET A 1 -43.61 18.17 -20.89
N LYS A 2 -42.81 19.11 -20.34
CA LYS A 2 -42.00 18.87 -19.09
C LYS A 2 -42.80 18.47 -17.86
N LEU A 3 -43.98 19.10 -17.58
CA LEU A 3 -44.83 18.76 -16.43
C LEU A 3 -45.47 17.38 -16.57
N ILE A 4 -45.90 17.02 -17.76
CA ILE A 4 -46.50 15.70 -18.04
C ILE A 4 -45.47 14.61 -17.80
N ASN A 5 -44.20 14.79 -18.25
CA ASN A 5 -43.12 13.85 -18.02
C ASN A 5 -42.78 13.73 -16.51
N LYS A 6 -42.79 14.84 -15.75
CA LYS A 6 -42.60 14.80 -14.28
C LYS A 6 -43.70 14.01 -13.57
N ILE A 7 -44.97 14.19 -13.96
CA ILE A 7 -46.11 13.42 -13.43
C ILE A 7 -45.94 11.94 -13.75
N ILE A 8 -45.58 11.61 -15.01
CA ILE A 8 -45.37 10.21 -15.42
C ILE A 8 -44.22 9.56 -14.63
N THR A 9 -43.10 10.28 -14.41
CA THR A 9 -41.97 9.77 -13.63
C THR A 9 -42.33 9.56 -12.15
N LEU A 10 -43.01 10.54 -11.54
CA LEU A 10 -43.50 10.43 -10.17
C LEU A 10 -44.47 9.23 -9.98
N LEU A 11 -45.41 9.09 -10.92
CA LEU A 11 -46.35 7.98 -10.93
C LEU A 11 -45.66 6.64 -11.10
N LYS A 12 -44.75 6.51 -12.07
CA LYS A 12 -43.97 5.25 -12.27
C LYS A 12 -43.17 4.84 -11.06
N LYS A 13 -42.56 5.78 -10.35
CA LYS A 13 -41.68 5.51 -9.22
C LYS A 13 -42.44 5.25 -7.92
N ASN A 14 -43.60 5.91 -7.73
CA ASN A 14 -44.32 5.88 -6.48
C ASN A 14 -45.80 5.44 -6.63
N LEU A 15 -46.19 4.83 -7.74
CA LEU A 15 -47.56 4.46 -8.07
C LEU A 15 -48.21 3.64 -6.95
N ILE A 16 -47.53 2.64 -6.47
CA ILE A 16 -48.02 1.73 -5.41
C ILE A 16 -48.27 2.53 -4.12
N LEU A 17 -47.30 3.40 -3.74
CA LEU A 17 -47.44 4.21 -2.52
C LEU A 17 -48.56 5.23 -2.64
N LEU A 18 -48.68 5.95 -3.74
CA LEU A 18 -49.74 6.93 -3.98
C LEU A 18 -51.09 6.26 -4.01
N PHE A 19 -51.21 5.10 -4.70
CA PHE A 19 -52.47 4.34 -4.69
C PHE A 19 -52.81 3.81 -3.31
N ALA A 20 -51.87 3.30 -2.55
CA ALA A 20 -52.09 2.82 -1.18
C ALA A 20 -52.56 3.95 -0.26
N VAL A 21 -51.94 5.15 -0.34
CA VAL A 21 -52.38 6.32 0.45
C VAL A 21 -53.80 6.75 0.05
N TRP A 22 -54.08 6.85 -1.26
CA TRP A 22 -55.42 7.17 -1.75
C TRP A 22 -56.45 6.13 -1.25
N LEU A 23 -56.13 4.83 -1.33
CA LEU A 23 -57.03 3.74 -0.92
C LEU A 23 -57.33 3.78 0.59
N ILE A 24 -56.31 4.00 1.42
CA ILE A 24 -56.48 4.13 2.89
C ILE A 24 -57.42 5.31 3.20
N ILE A 25 -57.22 6.46 2.59
CA ILE A 25 -58.05 7.63 2.78
C ILE A 25 -59.48 7.36 2.27
N ALA A 26 -59.62 6.74 1.10
CA ALA A 26 -60.90 6.40 0.51
C ALA A 26 -61.73 5.42 1.36
N ILE A 27 -61.09 4.46 2.03
CA ILE A 27 -61.74 3.43 2.83
C ILE A 27 -62.01 3.89 4.27
N ILE A 28 -61.10 4.67 4.87
CA ILE A 28 -61.19 5.03 6.30
C ILE A 28 -61.74 6.45 6.50
N ILE A 29 -61.16 7.43 5.82
CA ILE A 29 -61.44 8.85 6.09
C ILE A 29 -62.67 9.34 5.35
N ILE A 30 -62.81 9.02 4.06
CA ILE A 30 -63.91 9.51 3.24
C ILE A 30 -65.30 8.99 3.72
N PRO A 31 -65.44 7.71 4.13
CA PRO A 31 -66.69 7.25 4.74
C PRO A 31 -67.05 8.02 5.99
N ALA A 32 -66.10 8.21 6.90
CA ALA A 32 -66.32 8.94 8.14
C ALA A 32 -66.71 10.42 7.87
N LEU A 33 -66.05 11.04 6.92
CA LEU A 33 -66.35 12.41 6.49
C LEU A 33 -67.75 12.53 5.87
N SER A 34 -68.13 11.58 4.98
CA SER A 34 -69.46 11.59 4.34
C SER A 34 -70.60 11.41 5.35
N LEU A 35 -70.43 10.55 6.36
CA LEU A 35 -71.37 10.38 7.44
C LEU A 35 -71.45 11.61 8.33
N ALA A 36 -70.37 12.24 8.68
CA ALA A 36 -70.30 13.49 9.43
C ALA A 36 -71.01 14.66 8.71
N ILE A 37 -70.92 14.72 7.38
CA ILE A 37 -71.59 15.74 6.54
C ILE A 37 -73.14 15.52 6.56
N VAL A 38 -73.60 14.27 6.46
CA VAL A 38 -75.06 13.95 6.34
C VAL A 38 -75.73 14.09 7.66
N GLN A 39 -75.06 14.15 8.75
CA GLN A 39 -75.64 14.18 10.11
C GLN A 39 -76.67 15.30 10.35
N GLY A 40 -76.69 16.39 9.64
CA GLY A 40 -77.63 17.51 9.76
C GLY A 40 -78.96 17.34 9.03
N SER A 41 -79.14 16.26 8.23
CA SER A 41 -80.30 16.05 7.41
C SER A 41 -80.81 14.61 7.45
N VAL A 42 -81.82 14.32 8.35
CA VAL A 42 -82.85 13.28 8.15
C VAL A 42 -82.52 11.82 8.53
N LEU A 43 -81.43 11.48 9.15
CA LEU A 43 -81.19 10.07 9.49
C LEU A 43 -80.92 9.86 10.98
N ALA A 44 -81.94 9.72 11.75
CA ALA A 44 -81.88 9.15 13.08
C ALA A 44 -81.48 7.67 12.97
N SER A 45 -80.18 7.37 13.00
CA SER A 45 -79.67 6.07 13.37
C SER A 45 -79.37 6.10 14.87
N PRO A 46 -79.75 5.07 15.65
CA PRO A 46 -79.52 5.06 17.09
C PRO A 46 -78.06 5.18 17.49
N ASP A 47 -77.08 5.01 16.49
CA ASP A 47 -75.68 5.05 16.73
C ASP A 47 -75.07 6.42 16.41
N ILE A 48 -75.85 7.40 15.94
CA ILE A 48 -75.39 8.75 15.60
C ILE A 48 -75.93 9.74 16.60
N ASP A 49 -75.08 10.25 17.47
CA ASP A 49 -75.45 11.31 18.40
C ASP A 49 -75.56 12.67 17.71
N ALA A 50 -76.80 13.07 17.38
CA ALA A 50 -77.10 14.33 16.72
C ALA A 50 -76.72 15.56 17.55
N SER A 51 -76.35 15.41 18.80
CA SER A 51 -75.97 16.49 19.72
C SER A 51 -74.42 16.80 19.59
N LEU A 52 -73.65 15.90 18.99
CA LEU A 52 -72.16 16.10 18.84
C LEU A 52 -71.84 17.09 17.71
N PRO A 53 -70.87 17.95 17.90
CA PRO A 53 -70.44 18.82 16.84
C PRO A 53 -69.76 17.99 15.72
N PHE A 54 -69.70 18.53 14.49
CA PHE A 54 -69.15 17.87 13.29
C PHE A 54 -67.82 17.14 13.56
N VAL A 55 -66.84 17.81 14.28
CA VAL A 55 -65.57 17.24 14.63
C VAL A 55 -65.73 16.02 15.56
N GLY A 56 -66.62 16.05 16.50
CA GLY A 56 -66.92 14.93 17.46
C GLY A 56 -67.40 13.68 16.70
N ASN A 57 -68.32 13.84 15.77
CA ASN A 57 -68.79 12.74 14.94
C ASN A 57 -67.76 12.24 13.95
N LEU A 58 -66.99 13.12 13.34
CA LEU A 58 -65.87 12.72 12.47
C LEU A 58 -64.84 11.84 13.23
N THR A 59 -64.50 12.25 14.47
CA THR A 59 -63.59 11.44 15.30
C THR A 59 -64.20 10.11 15.72
N TYR A 60 -65.46 10.08 16.05
CA TYR A 60 -66.15 8.85 16.37
C TYR A 60 -66.16 7.84 15.20
N PHE A 61 -66.49 8.30 14.00
CA PHE A 61 -66.47 7.44 12.79
C PHE A 61 -65.10 6.99 12.37
N ILE A 62 -64.06 7.82 12.52
CA ILE A 62 -62.69 7.42 12.28
C ILE A 62 -62.23 6.36 13.27
N SER A 63 -62.62 6.49 14.52
CA SER A 63 -62.27 5.53 15.60
C SER A 63 -63.00 4.20 15.49
N ASN A 64 -64.12 4.15 14.73
CA ASN A 64 -64.92 2.95 14.52
C ASN A 64 -65.04 2.56 13.03
N PRO A 65 -63.93 2.19 12.36
CA PRO A 65 -63.89 2.03 10.92
C PRO A 65 -64.77 0.92 10.36
N PHE A 66 -64.97 -0.17 11.11
CA PHE A 66 -65.86 -1.28 10.72
C PHE A 66 -67.37 -0.88 10.73
N LEU A 67 -67.75 -0.10 11.71
CA LEU A 67 -69.12 0.45 11.78
C LEU A 67 -69.31 1.42 10.60
N THR A 68 -68.38 2.28 10.38
CA THR A 68 -68.38 3.28 9.30
C THR A 68 -68.48 2.64 7.92
N LEU A 69 -67.72 1.55 7.67
CA LEU A 69 -67.75 0.80 6.41
C LEU A 69 -69.16 0.12 6.23
N GLY A 70 -69.78 -0.36 7.31
CA GLY A 70 -71.12 -0.93 7.22
C GLY A 70 -72.19 0.06 6.71
N TYR A 71 -72.04 1.33 7.04
CA TYR A 71 -72.92 2.40 6.52
C TYR A 71 -72.73 2.73 5.06
N ILE A 72 -71.57 2.53 4.49
CA ILE A 72 -71.35 2.82 3.06
C ILE A 72 -72.25 2.03 2.13
N PHE A 73 -72.57 0.79 2.51
CA PHE A 73 -73.47 -0.09 1.74
C PHE A 73 -74.91 0.23 1.86
N ASN A 74 -75.29 1.17 2.74
CA ASN A 74 -76.70 1.62 2.86
C ASN A 74 -77.02 2.57 1.69
N PRO A 75 -78.09 2.28 0.88
CA PRO A 75 -78.41 3.10 -0.31
C PRO A 75 -78.60 4.60 -0.05
N ARG A 76 -79.00 4.96 1.19
CA ARG A 76 -79.19 6.37 1.59
C ARG A 76 -77.86 7.15 1.73
N PHE A 77 -76.78 6.48 2.10
CA PHE A 77 -75.41 7.12 2.27
C PHE A 77 -74.56 6.97 1.05
N PHE A 78 -74.76 5.98 0.23
CA PHE A 78 -73.90 5.64 -0.91
C PHE A 78 -73.74 6.82 -1.87
N GLY A 79 -74.82 7.58 -2.15
CA GLY A 79 -74.76 8.76 -3.00
C GLY A 79 -73.80 9.83 -2.46
N THR A 80 -73.96 10.16 -1.14
CA THR A 80 -73.07 11.15 -0.50
C THR A 80 -71.61 10.67 -0.41
N TYR A 81 -71.39 9.38 -0.14
CA TYR A 81 -70.06 8.80 -0.17
C TYR A 81 -69.42 8.93 -1.54
N LEU A 82 -70.09 8.61 -2.65
CA LEU A 82 -69.57 8.74 -4.01
C LEU A 82 -69.25 10.20 -4.38
N GLU A 83 -70.11 11.14 -3.95
CA GLU A 83 -69.87 12.58 -4.22
C GLU A 83 -68.63 13.07 -3.43
N THR A 84 -68.51 12.70 -2.13
CA THR A 84 -67.37 13.03 -1.31
C THR A 84 -66.10 12.40 -1.84
N LEU A 85 -66.12 11.13 -2.28
CA LEU A 85 -65.02 10.41 -2.86
C LEU A 85 -64.54 11.09 -4.20
N LYS A 86 -65.50 11.49 -5.05
CA LYS A 86 -65.21 12.19 -6.31
C LYS A 86 -64.50 13.53 -6.04
N ASN A 87 -65.02 14.34 -5.11
CA ASN A 87 -64.40 15.62 -4.74
C ASN A 87 -63.00 15.44 -4.15
N PHE A 88 -62.85 14.45 -3.22
CA PHE A 88 -61.55 14.11 -2.68
C PHE A 88 -60.56 13.64 -3.73
N THR A 89 -61.00 12.75 -4.63
CA THR A 89 -60.11 12.24 -5.70
C THR A 89 -59.63 13.39 -6.61
N GLY A 90 -60.50 14.38 -6.89
CA GLY A 90 -60.14 15.60 -7.61
C GLY A 90 -59.05 16.41 -6.89
N ILE A 91 -59.25 16.67 -5.59
CA ILE A 91 -58.29 17.38 -4.74
C ILE A 91 -56.98 16.59 -4.62
N TYR A 92 -57.06 15.27 -4.41
CA TYR A 92 -55.90 14.41 -4.37
C TYR A 92 -55.09 14.44 -5.66
N PHE A 93 -55.73 14.40 -6.82
CA PHE A 93 -55.08 14.53 -8.11
C PHE A 93 -54.37 15.91 -8.26
N LEU A 94 -55.02 17.00 -7.85
CA LEU A 94 -54.40 18.33 -7.85
C LEU A 94 -53.18 18.38 -6.93
N LEU A 95 -53.24 17.73 -5.76
CA LEU A 95 -52.11 17.61 -4.86
C LEU A 95 -50.92 16.84 -5.51
N VAL A 96 -51.21 15.70 -6.18
CA VAL A 96 -50.18 14.92 -6.88
C VAL A 96 -49.57 15.74 -8.00
N VAL A 97 -50.34 16.52 -8.75
CA VAL A 97 -49.83 17.43 -9.78
C VAL A 97 -48.94 18.51 -9.16
N PHE A 98 -49.33 19.10 -8.03
CA PHE A 98 -48.53 20.08 -7.29
C PHE A 98 -47.22 19.49 -6.79
N LEU A 99 -47.24 18.29 -6.21
CA LEU A 99 -46.05 17.59 -5.78
C LEU A 99 -45.14 17.25 -6.97
N ALA A 100 -45.72 16.84 -8.11
CA ALA A 100 -44.94 16.61 -9.34
C ALA A 100 -44.33 17.89 -9.90
N TYR A 101 -44.99 19.03 -9.75
CA TYR A 101 -44.45 20.33 -10.14
C TYR A 101 -43.21 20.68 -9.32
N LYS A 102 -43.23 20.42 -7.99
CA LYS A 102 -42.08 20.64 -7.09
C LYS A 102 -41.05 19.52 -7.13
N TYR A 103 -41.37 18.36 -7.72
CA TYR A 103 -40.47 17.25 -7.79
C TYR A 103 -39.31 17.59 -8.73
N GLU A 104 -38.12 17.70 -8.17
CA GLU A 104 -36.86 17.71 -8.91
C GLU A 104 -36.28 16.29 -8.89
N GLU A 105 -36.12 15.71 -10.08
CA GLU A 105 -35.47 14.41 -10.22
C GLU A 105 -34.00 14.61 -9.86
N SER A 106 -33.55 14.02 -8.74
CA SER A 106 -32.13 14.00 -8.38
C SER A 106 -31.38 13.20 -9.45
N LYS A 107 -30.56 13.87 -10.22
CA LYS A 107 -29.68 13.20 -11.17
C LYS A 107 -28.74 12.27 -10.37
N PRO A 108 -28.40 11.07 -10.90
CA PRO A 108 -27.53 10.13 -10.19
C PRO A 108 -26.17 10.75 -9.80
N TYR A 109 -25.77 11.83 -10.45
CA TYR A 109 -24.51 12.56 -10.22
C TYR A 109 -24.70 13.92 -9.53
N ASP A 110 -25.94 14.26 -9.07
CA ASP A 110 -26.21 15.56 -8.45
C ASP A 110 -25.37 15.72 -7.16
N GLY A 111 -24.52 16.73 -7.11
CA GLY A 111 -23.56 16.95 -6.04
C GLY A 111 -22.32 16.03 -6.08
N LYS A 112 -22.07 15.36 -7.21
CA LYS A 112 -20.92 14.48 -7.43
C LYS A 112 -20.27 14.67 -8.80
N GLU A 113 -20.56 15.80 -9.47
CA GLU A 113 -20.16 16.06 -10.84
C GLU A 113 -18.63 16.02 -11.03
N TYR A 114 -17.87 16.44 -10.01
CA TYR A 114 -16.40 16.47 -10.00
C TYR A 114 -15.77 15.39 -9.14
N GLY A 115 -16.57 14.63 -8.41
CA GLY A 115 -16.06 13.54 -7.56
C GLY A 115 -16.90 13.32 -6.31
N SER A 116 -16.74 12.15 -5.73
CA SER A 116 -17.47 11.73 -4.52
C SER A 116 -16.53 11.23 -3.41
N ALA A 117 -15.25 11.58 -3.47
CA ALA A 117 -14.27 11.20 -2.46
C ALA A 117 -14.67 11.74 -1.08
N ARG A 118 -14.47 10.93 -0.06
CA ARG A 118 -14.71 11.31 1.32
C ARG A 118 -13.89 10.47 2.28
N TRP A 119 -13.64 10.98 3.45
CA TRP A 119 -13.08 10.19 4.54
C TRP A 119 -14.03 9.07 4.97
N SER A 120 -13.47 7.95 5.43
CA SER A 120 -14.27 6.86 5.99
C SER A 120 -15.07 7.34 7.21
N LYS A 121 -16.31 6.85 7.35
CA LYS A 121 -17.20 7.21 8.46
C LYS A 121 -17.70 5.95 9.15
N ASN A 122 -18.03 6.09 10.44
CA ASN A 122 -18.71 5.04 11.22
C ASN A 122 -18.01 3.66 11.20
N GLY A 123 -16.68 3.63 11.12
CA GLY A 123 -15.92 2.38 11.13
C GLY A 123 -15.82 1.65 9.80
N GLU A 124 -16.11 2.31 8.68
CA GLU A 124 -15.96 1.73 7.34
C GLU A 124 -14.55 1.21 7.07
N GLN A 125 -13.51 1.82 7.67
CA GLN A 125 -12.12 1.36 7.56
C GLN A 125 -11.93 -0.08 8.07
N TYR A 126 -12.76 -0.54 9.01
CA TYR A 126 -12.68 -1.90 9.56
C TYR A 126 -13.22 -3.00 8.64
N LYS A 127 -13.68 -2.65 7.45
CA LYS A 127 -13.86 -3.62 6.37
C LYS A 127 -12.54 -4.17 5.85
N ILE A 128 -11.47 -3.38 5.98
CA ILE A 128 -10.11 -3.70 5.52
C ILE A 128 -9.17 -3.87 6.73
N LEU A 129 -9.20 -2.93 7.68
CA LEU A 129 -8.33 -2.92 8.85
C LEU A 129 -8.91 -3.74 10.01
N SER A 130 -8.03 -4.13 10.95
CA SER A 130 -8.39 -4.73 12.23
C SER A 130 -8.30 -3.69 13.36
N LYS A 131 -9.05 -3.91 14.43
CA LYS A 131 -8.94 -3.10 15.66
C LYS A 131 -7.89 -3.61 16.63
N THR A 132 -7.42 -4.85 16.49
CA THR A 132 -6.72 -5.55 17.56
C THR A 132 -5.39 -6.18 17.18
N SER A 133 -5.19 -6.56 15.91
CA SER A 133 -4.01 -7.33 15.51
C SER A 133 -3.58 -7.07 14.07
N GLY A 134 -2.28 -7.14 13.83
CA GLY A 134 -1.64 -6.94 12.53
C GLY A 134 -0.53 -5.89 12.59
N ILE A 135 -0.09 -5.40 11.43
CA ILE A 135 0.87 -4.29 11.33
C ILE A 135 0.18 -3.01 11.81
N ILE A 136 0.77 -2.34 12.79
CA ILE A 136 0.23 -1.14 13.40
C ILE A 136 0.40 0.04 12.44
N LEU A 137 -0.71 0.60 11.96
CA LEU A 137 -0.72 1.81 11.13
C LEU A 137 -1.01 3.06 11.97
N ALA A 138 -1.92 2.94 12.92
CA ALA A 138 -2.31 3.97 13.88
C ALA A 138 -3.00 3.32 15.08
N LYS A 139 -3.34 4.13 16.11
CA LYS A 139 -4.12 3.64 17.25
C LYS A 139 -5.43 3.00 16.75
N ASP A 140 -5.69 1.77 17.20
CA ASP A 140 -6.88 0.97 16.85
C ASP A 140 -7.05 0.71 15.34
N ASN A 141 -5.98 0.85 14.54
CA ASN A 141 -5.98 0.58 13.11
C ASN A 141 -4.76 -0.26 12.74
N TYR A 142 -5.00 -1.55 12.52
CA TYR A 142 -3.99 -2.56 12.21
C TYR A 142 -4.24 -3.13 10.82
N LEU A 143 -3.20 -3.31 10.04
CA LEU A 143 -3.29 -4.05 8.78
C LEU A 143 -3.23 -5.55 9.11
N PRO A 144 -4.33 -6.31 8.88
CA PRO A 144 -4.37 -7.72 9.24
C PRO A 144 -3.38 -8.53 8.37
N VAL A 145 -2.61 -9.41 9.01
CA VAL A 145 -1.61 -10.26 8.34
C VAL A 145 -2.13 -11.65 7.98
N ASP A 146 -3.28 -12.04 8.53
CA ASP A 146 -3.97 -13.32 8.35
C ASP A 146 -5.00 -13.31 7.22
N LYS A 147 -5.41 -12.13 6.76
CA LYS A 147 -6.34 -11.97 5.64
C LYS A 147 -5.59 -12.00 4.30
N GLN A 148 -6.32 -12.36 3.24
CA GLN A 148 -5.79 -12.44 1.88
C GLN A 148 -5.44 -11.07 1.25
N GLY A 149 -4.87 -10.14 2.01
CA GLY A 149 -4.43 -8.83 1.54
C GLY A 149 -2.91 -8.76 1.32
N ASN A 150 -2.47 -7.81 0.53
CA ASN A 150 -1.07 -7.42 0.47
C ASN A 150 -0.71 -6.69 1.78
N THR A 151 0.39 -7.09 2.41
CA THR A 151 0.87 -6.52 3.68
C THR A 151 2.05 -5.58 3.51
N ASN A 152 2.42 -5.25 2.27
CA ASN A 152 3.44 -4.23 2.01
C ASN A 152 2.88 -2.84 2.31
N VAL A 153 3.67 -2.04 3.01
CA VAL A 153 3.30 -0.68 3.45
C VAL A 153 4.33 0.33 2.95
N MET A 154 3.86 1.39 2.33
CA MET A 154 4.67 2.56 2.00
C MET A 154 4.41 3.66 3.02
N VAL A 155 5.43 4.04 3.78
CA VAL A 155 5.35 5.12 4.78
C VAL A 155 6.13 6.33 4.29
N ILE A 156 5.46 7.46 4.15
CA ILE A 156 6.09 8.69 3.69
C ILE A 156 5.91 9.79 4.74
N GLY A 157 7.04 10.36 5.15
CA GLY A 157 7.05 11.46 6.10
C GLY A 157 8.36 12.23 6.06
N GLY A 158 8.29 13.55 6.09
CA GLY A 158 9.46 14.41 6.13
C GLY A 158 10.40 14.14 7.32
N SER A 159 11.55 14.80 7.35
CA SER A 159 12.42 14.73 8.52
C SER A 159 11.67 15.23 9.77
N GLY A 160 11.80 14.52 10.89
CA GLY A 160 11.09 14.85 12.13
C GLY A 160 9.61 14.50 12.16
N ALA A 161 9.02 13.91 11.12
CA ALA A 161 7.60 13.49 11.09
C ALA A 161 7.30 12.31 12.04
N GLY A 162 8.29 11.77 12.74
CA GLY A 162 8.10 10.71 13.72
C GLY A 162 7.96 9.31 13.11
N LYS A 163 8.40 9.07 11.87
CA LYS A 163 8.28 7.78 11.16
C LYS A 163 8.72 6.60 12.03
N SER A 164 9.96 6.62 12.51
CA SER A 164 10.53 5.54 13.33
C SER A 164 9.77 5.39 14.66
N ALA A 165 9.43 6.50 15.33
CA ALA A 165 8.75 6.50 16.63
C ALA A 165 7.28 6.08 16.55
N SER A 166 6.56 6.46 15.49
CA SER A 166 5.11 6.19 15.37
C SER A 166 4.78 4.94 14.59
N PHE A 167 5.67 4.47 13.71
CA PHE A 167 5.43 3.30 12.89
C PHE A 167 6.39 2.14 13.19
N VAL A 168 7.72 2.36 13.11
CA VAL A 168 8.68 1.24 13.23
C VAL A 168 8.69 0.67 14.66
N ILE A 169 8.93 1.50 15.67
CA ILE A 169 9.05 1.05 17.07
C ILE A 169 7.79 0.34 17.59
N PRO A 170 6.55 0.85 17.38
CA PRO A 170 5.36 0.13 17.82
C PRO A 170 5.22 -1.26 17.18
N ASN A 171 5.62 -1.41 15.93
CA ASN A 171 5.56 -2.69 15.22
C ASN A 171 6.59 -3.72 15.71
N VAL A 172 7.71 -3.29 16.28
CA VAL A 172 8.67 -4.18 16.95
C VAL A 172 8.00 -4.95 18.08
N LEU A 173 7.13 -4.30 18.84
CA LEU A 173 6.47 -4.89 20.01
C LEU A 173 5.41 -5.95 19.65
N GLY A 174 4.98 -5.99 18.40
CA GLY A 174 3.94 -6.90 17.91
C GLY A 174 4.37 -8.38 17.83
N LEU A 175 5.66 -8.67 17.73
CA LEU A 175 6.25 -10.03 17.63
C LEU A 175 5.54 -10.95 16.61
N LEU A 176 5.16 -10.39 15.45
CA LEU A 176 4.35 -11.05 14.43
C LEU A 176 5.08 -12.18 13.70
N GLY A 177 6.42 -12.14 13.65
CA GLY A 177 7.25 -13.10 12.94
C GLY A 177 8.72 -12.75 13.10
N SER A 178 9.56 -13.07 12.11
CA SER A 178 10.94 -12.58 12.01
C SER A 178 10.99 -11.16 11.47
N TYR A 179 12.05 -10.43 11.81
CA TYR A 179 12.18 -9.02 11.45
C TYR A 179 13.54 -8.70 10.83
N VAL A 180 13.53 -7.79 9.87
CA VAL A 180 14.74 -7.17 9.33
C VAL A 180 14.56 -5.67 9.40
N PHE A 181 15.43 -4.98 10.11
CA PHE A 181 15.40 -3.53 10.29
C PHE A 181 16.60 -2.87 9.65
N THR A 182 16.39 -1.80 8.88
CA THR A 182 17.44 -0.82 8.69
C THR A 182 17.41 0.17 9.85
N ASP A 183 18.56 0.44 10.43
CA ASP A 183 18.73 1.26 11.63
C ASP A 183 19.90 2.25 11.45
N PRO A 184 19.69 3.39 10.76
CA PRO A 184 20.78 4.30 10.39
C PRO A 184 21.58 4.85 11.57
N LYS A 185 21.02 4.81 12.77
CA LYS A 185 21.66 5.36 14.00
C LYS A 185 21.98 4.33 15.06
N GLY A 186 21.58 3.07 14.89
CA GLY A 186 21.68 2.04 15.93
C GLY A 186 20.65 2.18 17.05
N GLU A 187 19.75 3.18 16.98
CA GLU A 187 18.77 3.45 18.03
C GLU A 187 17.73 2.33 18.21
N LEU A 188 17.33 1.67 17.11
CA LEU A 188 16.41 0.54 17.19
C LEU A 188 17.05 -0.64 17.88
N TYR A 189 18.30 -0.96 17.53
CA TYR A 189 19.07 -2.02 18.17
C TYR A 189 19.18 -1.78 19.68
N ASP A 190 19.64 -0.61 20.08
CA ASP A 190 19.84 -0.25 21.49
C ASP A 190 18.54 -0.36 22.31
N LYS A 191 17.42 0.07 21.73
CA LYS A 191 16.13 0.09 22.42
C LYS A 191 15.41 -1.26 22.44
N THR A 192 15.64 -2.14 21.45
CA THR A 192 14.76 -3.28 21.22
C THR A 192 15.45 -4.65 21.19
N ALA A 193 16.78 -4.73 21.02
CA ALA A 193 17.49 -6.00 20.94
C ALA A 193 17.32 -6.87 22.19
N SER A 194 17.36 -6.29 23.39
CA SER A 194 17.13 -7.01 24.65
C SER A 194 15.69 -7.54 24.76
N TYR A 195 14.71 -6.81 24.25
CA TYR A 195 13.31 -7.24 24.19
C TYR A 195 13.15 -8.48 23.29
N PHE A 196 13.75 -8.48 22.11
CA PHE A 196 13.73 -9.65 21.22
C PHE A 196 14.42 -10.86 21.84
N LYS A 197 15.61 -10.67 22.45
CA LYS A 197 16.33 -11.75 23.17
C LYS A 197 15.46 -12.36 24.27
N ALA A 198 14.78 -11.52 25.06
CA ALA A 198 13.88 -11.98 26.11
C ALA A 198 12.66 -12.75 25.59
N ASN A 199 12.25 -12.52 24.33
CA ASN A 199 11.16 -13.24 23.67
C ASN A 199 11.64 -14.41 22.78
N GLY A 200 12.89 -14.85 22.94
CA GLY A 200 13.41 -16.06 22.31
C GLY A 200 13.83 -15.88 20.84
N TYR A 201 14.11 -14.65 20.40
CA TYR A 201 14.63 -14.39 19.07
C TYR A 201 16.15 -14.58 19.00
N ASP A 202 16.61 -15.13 17.87
CA ASP A 202 18.01 -15.03 17.47
C ASP A 202 18.26 -13.61 16.95
N VAL A 203 19.17 -12.86 17.58
CA VAL A 203 19.46 -11.46 17.26
C VAL A 203 20.76 -11.38 16.50
N LYS A 204 20.71 -10.87 15.28
CA LYS A 204 21.82 -10.67 14.37
C LYS A 204 21.99 -9.18 14.05
N VAL A 205 23.24 -8.75 13.85
CA VAL A 205 23.58 -7.35 13.59
C VAL A 205 24.60 -7.24 12.47
N LEU A 206 24.25 -6.62 11.37
CA LEU A 206 25.22 -6.10 10.41
C LEU A 206 25.48 -4.64 10.75
N ASN A 207 26.67 -4.34 11.28
CA ASN A 207 27.05 -2.97 11.67
C ASN A 207 28.18 -2.45 10.81
N LEU A 208 27.84 -1.54 9.88
CA LEU A 208 28.81 -0.88 8.98
C LEU A 208 29.36 0.44 9.56
N VAL A 209 28.83 0.90 10.67
CA VAL A 209 29.32 2.09 11.40
C VAL A 209 30.47 1.68 12.34
N THR A 210 30.32 0.56 13.02
CA THR A 210 31.34 -0.03 13.89
C THR A 210 31.50 -1.50 13.54
N PRO A 211 32.23 -1.84 12.47
CA PRO A 211 32.30 -3.20 11.94
C PRO A 211 32.85 -4.23 12.94
N ALA A 212 33.66 -3.81 13.90
CA ALA A 212 34.15 -4.66 14.98
C ALA A 212 33.02 -5.20 15.92
N ALA A 213 31.87 -4.54 15.96
CA ALA A 213 30.69 -4.95 16.71
C ALA A 213 29.62 -5.61 15.84
N SER A 214 29.99 -6.11 14.67
CA SER A 214 29.12 -6.73 13.68
C SER A 214 29.21 -8.25 13.73
N ASP A 215 28.10 -8.92 13.40
CA ASP A 215 28.13 -10.27 12.88
C ASP A 215 28.83 -10.29 11.52
N GLY A 216 29.52 -11.39 11.19
CA GLY A 216 30.23 -11.55 9.92
C GLY A 216 29.26 -11.76 8.76
N PHE A 217 29.55 -11.11 7.65
CA PHE A 217 28.85 -11.27 6.40
C PHE A 217 29.83 -11.43 5.24
N ASN A 218 30.04 -12.65 4.81
CA ASN A 218 30.85 -12.96 3.63
C ASN A 218 29.92 -13.21 2.42
N PRO A 219 29.85 -12.29 1.45
CA PRO A 219 28.98 -12.45 0.29
C PRO A 219 29.35 -13.67 -0.57
N LEU A 220 30.62 -14.09 -0.60
CA LEU A 220 31.02 -15.23 -1.44
C LEU A 220 30.56 -16.58 -0.87
N LEU A 221 30.45 -16.68 0.45
CA LEU A 221 29.93 -17.89 1.10
C LEU A 221 28.39 -18.00 0.98
N ASN A 222 27.73 -16.87 0.75
CA ASN A 222 26.29 -16.82 0.50
C ASN A 222 25.92 -16.89 -1.00
N ALA A 223 26.90 -17.10 -1.90
CA ALA A 223 26.69 -17.21 -3.35
C ALA A 223 26.57 -18.67 -3.75
N ASP A 224 25.37 -19.25 -3.71
CA ASP A 224 25.12 -20.67 -4.03
C ASP A 224 25.00 -20.93 -5.52
N THR A 225 24.62 -19.92 -6.31
CA THR A 225 24.35 -20.04 -7.75
C THR A 225 25.24 -19.10 -8.60
N PRO A 226 25.43 -19.37 -9.89
CA PRO A 226 26.10 -18.44 -10.80
C PRO A 226 25.44 -17.06 -10.82
N THR A 227 24.11 -16.99 -10.67
CA THR A 227 23.36 -15.73 -10.62
C THR A 227 23.74 -14.91 -9.40
N ASP A 228 24.01 -15.52 -8.25
CA ASP A 228 24.49 -14.79 -7.06
C ASP A 228 25.86 -14.16 -7.30
N VAL A 229 26.76 -14.89 -7.98
CA VAL A 229 28.07 -14.36 -8.36
C VAL A 229 27.91 -13.19 -9.33
N ASP A 230 26.98 -13.28 -10.28
CA ASP A 230 26.69 -12.20 -11.23
C ASP A 230 26.17 -10.94 -10.50
N ILE A 231 25.26 -11.11 -9.52
CA ILE A 231 24.74 -10.01 -8.70
C ILE A 231 25.87 -9.34 -7.90
N ILE A 232 26.70 -10.13 -7.23
CA ILE A 232 27.84 -9.63 -6.45
C ILE A 232 28.78 -8.82 -7.33
N THR A 233 29.23 -9.41 -8.44
CA THR A 233 30.23 -8.78 -9.31
C THR A 233 29.68 -7.51 -9.96
N ASN A 234 28.45 -7.55 -10.45
CA ASN A 234 27.79 -6.38 -11.02
C ASN A 234 27.63 -5.25 -9.99
N THR A 235 27.19 -5.58 -8.75
CA THR A 235 27.04 -4.59 -7.68
C THR A 235 28.37 -3.98 -7.27
N ILE A 236 29.45 -4.77 -7.18
CA ILE A 236 30.78 -4.27 -6.83
C ILE A 236 31.34 -3.36 -7.94
N ILE A 237 31.17 -3.76 -9.18
CA ILE A 237 31.75 -3.02 -10.31
C ILE A 237 30.95 -1.76 -10.61
N ARG A 238 29.62 -1.83 -10.68
CA ARG A 238 28.75 -0.72 -11.13
C ARG A 238 28.05 0.04 -10.01
N GLY A 239 27.77 -0.61 -8.88
CA GLY A 239 27.11 0.02 -7.75
C GLY A 239 27.92 1.11 -7.03
N GLN A 240 29.13 1.37 -7.50
CA GLN A 240 30.04 2.39 -6.95
C GLN A 240 30.25 3.59 -7.90
N ASP A 241 29.59 3.60 -9.06
CA ASP A 241 29.78 4.64 -10.06
C ASP A 241 29.03 5.92 -9.68
N THR A 242 29.77 7.02 -9.56
CA THR A 242 29.24 8.35 -9.23
C THR A 242 28.98 9.18 -10.50
N GLY A 243 28.50 8.56 -11.59
CA GLY A 243 28.07 9.27 -12.79
C GLY A 243 29.14 9.61 -13.81
N ALA A 244 30.39 9.10 -13.67
CA ALA A 244 31.41 9.19 -14.72
C ALA A 244 31.09 8.15 -15.80
N THR A 245 30.86 8.58 -17.03
CA THR A 245 30.73 7.70 -18.19
C THR A 245 32.11 7.13 -18.56
N ASN A 246 32.50 6.04 -17.89
CA ASN A 246 33.62 5.24 -18.32
C ASN A 246 33.20 4.37 -19.49
N ASP A 247 34.18 4.06 -20.38
CA ASP A 247 33.96 3.07 -21.44
C ASP A 247 33.47 1.75 -20.79
N PRO A 248 32.30 1.23 -21.12
CA PRO A 248 31.75 0.01 -20.53
C PRO A 248 32.64 -1.22 -20.68
N TYR A 249 33.61 -1.18 -21.60
CA TYR A 249 34.55 -2.24 -21.81
C TYR A 249 35.39 -2.57 -20.57
N TRP A 250 35.91 -1.56 -19.87
CA TRP A 250 36.75 -1.76 -18.69
C TRP A 250 35.98 -2.39 -17.53
N ASP A 251 34.76 -1.93 -17.28
CA ASP A 251 33.90 -2.49 -16.25
C ASP A 251 33.47 -3.92 -16.59
N ASN A 252 33.12 -4.19 -17.84
CA ASN A 252 32.79 -5.54 -18.29
C ASN A 252 33.96 -6.51 -18.11
N MET A 253 35.16 -6.12 -18.45
CA MET A 253 36.36 -6.95 -18.32
C MET A 253 36.76 -7.13 -16.84
N ALA A 254 36.65 -6.10 -16.02
CA ALA A 254 36.88 -6.18 -14.58
C ALA A 254 35.85 -7.10 -13.90
N GLU A 255 34.60 -7.06 -14.34
CA GLU A 255 33.51 -7.97 -13.87
C GLU A 255 33.84 -9.43 -14.21
N GLN A 256 34.26 -9.72 -15.46
CA GLN A 256 34.64 -11.08 -15.87
C GLN A 256 35.86 -11.59 -15.09
N LEU A 257 36.84 -10.75 -14.83
CA LEU A 257 37.99 -11.10 -14.02
C LEU A 257 37.57 -11.41 -12.57
N LEU A 258 36.73 -10.58 -11.97
CA LEU A 258 36.23 -10.81 -10.61
C LEU A 258 35.44 -12.12 -10.52
N LYS A 259 34.57 -12.41 -11.49
CA LYS A 259 33.87 -13.70 -11.60
C LYS A 259 34.81 -14.89 -11.62
N ALA A 260 35.85 -14.79 -12.45
CA ALA A 260 36.90 -15.84 -12.56
C ALA A 260 37.60 -16.08 -11.22
N LEU A 261 37.99 -15.01 -10.50
CA LEU A 261 38.65 -15.10 -9.20
C LEU A 261 37.73 -15.69 -8.13
N ILE A 262 36.43 -15.29 -8.10
CA ILE A 262 35.45 -15.83 -7.18
C ILE A 262 35.26 -17.34 -7.40
N TYR A 263 35.04 -17.78 -8.63
CA TYR A 263 34.90 -19.19 -8.95
C TYR A 263 36.17 -19.99 -8.67
N PHE A 264 37.35 -19.39 -8.90
CA PHE A 264 38.64 -19.99 -8.56
C PHE A 264 38.76 -20.23 -7.04
N LEU A 265 38.51 -19.22 -6.22
CA LEU A 265 38.58 -19.33 -4.76
C LEU A 265 37.57 -20.37 -4.23
N LYS A 266 36.36 -20.34 -4.71
CA LYS A 266 35.32 -21.32 -4.31
C LYS A 266 35.71 -22.77 -4.66
N ALA A 267 36.47 -22.98 -5.72
CA ALA A 267 36.88 -24.31 -6.16
C ALA A 267 38.17 -24.80 -5.49
N THR A 268 39.05 -23.91 -5.06
CA THR A 268 40.40 -24.28 -4.63
C THR A 268 40.74 -23.93 -3.19
N ARG A 269 39.87 -23.13 -2.53
CA ARG A 269 40.14 -22.61 -1.17
C ARG A 269 39.04 -22.98 -0.19
N GLY A 270 39.39 -23.02 1.09
CA GLY A 270 38.41 -23.18 2.16
C GLY A 270 37.61 -21.90 2.42
N PRO A 271 36.56 -21.99 3.25
CA PRO A 271 35.69 -20.86 3.57
C PRO A 271 36.45 -19.62 4.09
N GLU A 272 37.52 -19.82 4.83
CA GLU A 272 38.33 -18.75 5.45
C GLU A 272 39.08 -17.92 4.41
N GLU A 273 39.50 -18.53 3.31
CA GLU A 273 40.22 -17.86 2.21
C GLU A 273 39.27 -17.43 1.08
N THR A 274 38.03 -17.88 1.07
CA THR A 274 37.03 -17.53 0.03
C THR A 274 36.32 -16.24 0.42
N ASN A 275 36.96 -15.10 0.18
CA ASN A 275 36.45 -13.77 0.49
C ASN A 275 36.95 -12.71 -0.52
N LEU A 276 36.36 -11.52 -0.51
CA LEU A 276 36.70 -10.43 -1.44
C LEU A 276 38.09 -9.84 -1.20
N THR A 277 38.58 -9.89 0.03
CA THR A 277 39.97 -9.50 0.35
C THR A 277 40.96 -10.43 -0.32
N SER A 278 40.69 -11.74 -0.39
CA SER A 278 41.51 -12.70 -1.15
C SER A 278 41.48 -12.41 -2.65
N CYS A 279 40.34 -12.01 -3.22
CA CYS A 279 40.28 -11.53 -4.60
C CYS A 279 41.16 -10.30 -4.82
N ALA A 280 41.12 -9.31 -3.93
CA ALA A 280 41.94 -8.11 -4.00
C ALA A 280 43.44 -8.45 -3.91
N ASN A 281 43.80 -9.38 -3.03
CA ASN A 281 45.21 -9.84 -2.91
C ASN A 281 45.73 -10.53 -4.17
N LEU A 282 44.88 -11.36 -4.83
CA LEU A 282 45.25 -11.99 -6.10
C LEU A 282 45.46 -10.96 -7.22
N VAL A 283 44.56 -9.95 -7.29
CA VAL A 283 44.72 -8.85 -8.26
C VAL A 283 45.99 -8.07 -8.00
N ARG A 284 46.32 -7.77 -6.76
CA ARG A 284 47.53 -7.06 -6.34
C ARG A 284 48.79 -7.87 -6.67
N LEU A 285 48.77 -9.18 -6.43
CA LEU A 285 49.87 -10.07 -6.76
C LEU A 285 50.16 -10.06 -8.27
N ALA A 286 49.12 -10.15 -9.10
CA ALA A 286 49.23 -10.10 -10.55
C ALA A 286 49.77 -8.74 -11.04
N ASN A 287 49.30 -7.64 -10.44
CA ASN A 287 49.71 -6.29 -10.84
C ASN A 287 51.21 -5.98 -10.45
N ASN A 288 51.64 -6.40 -9.24
CA ASN A 288 52.96 -6.11 -8.72
C ASN A 288 54.07 -7.02 -9.27
N SER A 289 53.71 -8.23 -9.72
CA SER A 289 54.69 -9.19 -10.20
C SER A 289 55.31 -8.80 -11.56
N GLY A 290 54.63 -7.91 -12.30
CA GLY A 290 55.00 -7.64 -13.72
C GLY A 290 54.80 -8.87 -14.61
N ASN A 291 54.35 -9.97 -14.08
CA ASN A 291 54.03 -11.22 -14.78
C ASN A 291 52.53 -11.33 -15.03
N PHE A 292 52.08 -10.95 -16.20
CA PHE A 292 50.68 -11.00 -16.59
C PHE A 292 50.11 -12.44 -16.68
N ASN A 293 50.95 -13.47 -16.55
CA ASN A 293 50.53 -14.87 -16.60
C ASN A 293 50.08 -15.43 -15.24
N VAL A 294 50.29 -14.71 -14.11
CA VAL A 294 49.97 -15.24 -12.78
C VAL A 294 48.53 -15.71 -12.67
N VAL A 295 47.57 -14.94 -13.18
CA VAL A 295 46.14 -15.36 -13.11
C VAL A 295 45.87 -16.47 -14.11
N THR A 296 46.50 -16.46 -15.26
CA THR A 296 46.42 -17.55 -16.25
C THR A 296 46.89 -18.87 -15.65
N ASP A 297 48.09 -18.86 -15.03
CA ASP A 297 48.68 -20.03 -14.36
C ASP A 297 47.73 -20.58 -13.26
N LEU A 298 47.07 -19.68 -12.48
CA LEU A 298 46.09 -20.07 -11.51
C LEU A 298 44.84 -20.73 -12.14
N MET A 299 44.36 -20.18 -13.26
CA MET A 299 43.18 -20.72 -13.95
C MET A 299 43.49 -22.09 -14.59
N GLU A 300 44.73 -22.33 -15.00
CA GLU A 300 45.16 -23.61 -15.59
C GLU A 300 45.15 -24.79 -14.63
N ILE A 301 45.10 -24.54 -13.30
CA ILE A 301 44.93 -25.55 -12.28
C ILE A 301 43.53 -26.23 -12.38
N LEU A 302 42.55 -25.51 -12.94
CA LEU A 302 41.16 -25.95 -13.05
C LEU A 302 40.90 -26.62 -14.43
N PRO A 303 39.91 -27.53 -14.51
CA PRO A 303 39.48 -28.12 -15.77
C PRO A 303 39.09 -27.08 -16.83
N PRO A 304 39.31 -27.33 -18.14
CA PRO A 304 39.00 -26.36 -19.19
C PRO A 304 37.57 -25.87 -19.27
N ASP A 305 36.62 -26.69 -18.83
CA ASP A 305 35.17 -26.41 -18.81
C ASP A 305 34.70 -25.72 -17.52
N HIS A 306 35.58 -25.51 -16.55
CA HIS A 306 35.27 -24.86 -15.29
C HIS A 306 34.80 -23.42 -15.50
N LEU A 307 33.82 -22.94 -14.68
CA LEU A 307 33.25 -21.60 -14.78
C LEU A 307 34.31 -20.48 -14.63
N ALA A 308 35.31 -20.68 -13.77
CA ALA A 308 36.40 -19.74 -13.61
C ALA A 308 37.16 -19.52 -14.93
N ARG A 309 37.51 -20.60 -15.64
CA ARG A 309 38.21 -20.51 -16.92
C ARG A 309 37.35 -19.90 -18.02
N LYS A 310 36.08 -20.24 -18.05
CA LYS A 310 35.08 -19.63 -18.99
C LYS A 310 34.99 -18.14 -18.80
N ALA A 311 34.88 -17.67 -17.55
CA ALA A 311 34.83 -16.25 -17.22
C ALA A 311 36.16 -15.54 -17.57
N TYR A 312 37.31 -16.17 -17.31
CA TYR A 312 38.62 -15.59 -17.56
C TYR A 312 38.95 -15.50 -19.07
N LYS A 313 38.41 -16.36 -19.89
CA LYS A 313 38.76 -16.49 -21.31
C LYS A 313 38.69 -15.17 -22.10
N ASN A 314 37.75 -14.32 -21.81
CA ASN A 314 37.61 -13.00 -22.44
C ASN A 314 38.72 -12.03 -21.99
N VAL A 315 39.16 -12.14 -20.73
CA VAL A 315 40.19 -11.34 -20.12
C VAL A 315 41.59 -11.79 -20.64
N GLU A 316 41.79 -13.08 -20.81
CA GLU A 316 43.01 -13.72 -21.34
C GLU A 316 43.37 -13.21 -22.75
N LEU A 317 42.37 -12.84 -23.56
CA LEU A 317 42.58 -12.31 -24.92
C LEU A 317 43.03 -10.85 -24.95
N ALA A 318 43.04 -10.16 -23.80
CA ALA A 318 43.47 -8.76 -23.73
C ALA A 318 45.00 -8.64 -23.97
N THR A 319 45.40 -7.55 -24.64
CA THR A 319 46.82 -7.22 -24.73
C THR A 319 47.37 -6.84 -23.36
N ASP A 320 48.69 -6.97 -23.14
CA ASP A 320 49.35 -6.68 -21.87
C ASP A 320 48.96 -5.30 -21.30
N LYS A 321 48.90 -4.29 -22.17
CA LYS A 321 48.48 -2.94 -21.78
C LYS A 321 47.01 -2.88 -21.35
N ALA A 322 46.13 -3.55 -22.07
CA ALA A 322 44.68 -3.63 -21.70
C ALA A 322 44.51 -4.44 -20.43
N TYR A 323 45.22 -5.55 -20.26
CA TYR A 323 45.18 -6.39 -19.08
C TYR A 323 45.61 -5.61 -17.83
N SER A 324 46.71 -4.84 -17.89
CA SER A 324 47.11 -3.96 -16.79
C SER A 324 46.02 -2.94 -16.41
N SER A 325 45.33 -2.39 -17.39
CA SER A 325 44.19 -1.47 -17.13
C SER A 325 43.00 -2.19 -16.48
N ILE A 326 42.71 -3.43 -16.89
CA ILE A 326 41.63 -4.26 -16.26
C ILE A 326 41.98 -4.55 -14.79
N LEU A 327 43.24 -4.95 -14.51
CA LEU A 327 43.71 -5.19 -13.13
C LEU A 327 43.58 -3.92 -12.28
N SER A 328 44.02 -2.76 -12.81
CA SER A 328 43.93 -1.48 -12.10
C SER A 328 42.49 -1.06 -11.83
N THR A 329 41.59 -1.28 -12.78
CA THR A 329 40.17 -1.01 -12.61
C THR A 329 39.60 -1.90 -11.50
N LEU A 330 39.82 -3.21 -11.55
CA LEU A 330 39.31 -4.14 -10.54
C LEU A 330 39.94 -3.85 -9.16
N GLN A 331 41.21 -3.55 -9.07
CA GLN A 331 41.88 -3.19 -7.81
C GLN A 331 41.27 -1.94 -7.18
N SER A 332 40.99 -0.91 -8.00
CA SER A 332 40.29 0.29 -7.51
C SER A 332 38.91 -0.03 -6.91
N LYS A 333 38.14 -0.90 -7.57
CA LYS A 333 36.80 -1.33 -7.07
C LYS A 333 36.88 -2.18 -5.80
N LEU A 334 37.90 -3.03 -5.68
CA LEU A 334 38.10 -3.89 -4.51
C LEU A 334 38.79 -3.20 -3.33
N GLY A 335 39.41 -2.04 -3.53
CA GLY A 335 40.17 -1.32 -2.49
C GLY A 335 39.38 -1.03 -1.21
N LYS A 336 38.07 -0.90 -1.32
CA LYS A 336 37.17 -0.71 -0.13
C LYS A 336 37.12 -1.93 0.78
N PHE A 337 37.41 -3.13 0.31
CA PHE A 337 37.47 -4.36 1.08
C PHE A 337 38.81 -4.59 1.78
N GLU A 338 39.78 -3.73 1.54
CA GLU A 338 41.09 -3.85 2.14
C GLU A 338 41.23 -3.12 3.49
N SER A 339 40.24 -2.32 3.88
CA SER A 339 40.16 -1.78 5.23
C SER A 339 40.14 -2.94 6.23
N PRO A 340 40.98 -2.98 7.27
CA PRO A 340 41.08 -4.11 8.20
C PRO A 340 39.71 -4.48 8.81
N GLU A 341 38.88 -3.49 9.08
CA GLU A 341 37.56 -3.68 9.71
C GLU A 341 36.57 -4.32 8.71
N ILE A 342 36.54 -3.88 7.47
CA ILE A 342 35.67 -4.46 6.44
C ILE A 342 36.19 -5.82 5.98
N ALA A 343 37.51 -5.99 5.90
CA ALA A 343 38.12 -7.28 5.63
C ALA A 343 37.73 -8.33 6.68
N ALA A 344 37.80 -7.97 7.95
CA ALA A 344 37.37 -8.86 9.05
C ALA A 344 35.86 -9.18 9.00
N LEU A 345 35.03 -8.18 8.76
CA LEU A 345 33.57 -8.33 8.64
C LEU A 345 33.21 -9.27 7.48
N THR A 346 33.88 -9.13 6.33
CA THR A 346 33.57 -9.91 5.11
C THR A 346 34.37 -11.22 4.99
N ALA A 347 35.22 -11.53 5.96
CA ALA A 347 35.95 -12.81 6.01
C ALA A 347 35.12 -13.96 6.59
N THR A 348 34.15 -13.66 7.46
CA THR A 348 33.35 -14.66 8.16
C THR A 348 31.88 -14.52 7.81
N ASN A 349 31.10 -15.60 8.01
CA ASN A 349 29.65 -15.60 7.79
C ASN A 349 28.96 -16.20 9.00
N THR A 350 28.35 -15.35 9.84
CA THR A 350 27.61 -15.74 11.05
C THR A 350 26.11 -15.47 10.93
N ILE A 351 25.65 -14.88 9.83
CA ILE A 351 24.25 -14.64 9.52
C ILE A 351 23.82 -15.64 8.45
N ASP A 352 23.00 -16.64 8.84
CA ASP A 352 22.32 -17.51 7.87
C ASP A 352 20.98 -16.89 7.51
N PHE A 353 20.82 -16.47 6.26
CA PHE A 353 19.60 -15.83 5.79
C PHE A 353 18.39 -16.76 5.78
N LYS A 354 18.60 -18.07 5.60
CA LYS A 354 17.53 -19.09 5.63
C LYS A 354 16.93 -19.24 7.03
N ASP A 355 17.73 -18.98 8.07
CA ASP A 355 17.26 -19.01 9.47
C ASP A 355 16.16 -17.98 9.75
N ILE A 356 16.19 -16.83 9.07
CA ILE A 356 15.17 -15.78 9.21
C ILE A 356 13.77 -16.31 8.86
N GLY A 357 13.68 -17.20 7.86
CA GLY A 357 12.43 -17.85 7.47
C GLY A 357 12.06 -19.10 8.25
N LYS A 358 13.02 -19.72 8.99
CA LYS A 358 12.84 -20.99 9.72
C LYS A 358 12.53 -20.80 11.19
N LYS A 359 13.20 -19.85 11.84
CA LYS A 359 13.08 -19.58 13.27
C LYS A 359 12.92 -18.08 13.53
N LYS A 360 12.38 -17.73 14.70
CA LYS A 360 12.23 -16.33 15.09
C LYS A 360 13.59 -15.65 15.14
N THR A 361 13.87 -14.82 14.16
CA THR A 361 15.13 -14.10 14.00
C THR A 361 14.87 -12.62 13.83
N VAL A 362 15.71 -11.79 14.39
CA VAL A 362 15.73 -10.35 14.10
C VAL A 362 17.11 -9.96 13.60
N VAL A 363 17.12 -9.24 12.48
CA VAL A 363 18.35 -8.71 11.87
C VAL A 363 18.31 -7.19 11.91
N TYR A 364 19.30 -6.58 12.54
CA TYR A 364 19.52 -5.14 12.51
C TYR A 364 20.62 -4.81 11.51
N VAL A 365 20.35 -3.90 10.61
CA VAL A 365 21.32 -3.42 9.62
C VAL A 365 21.63 -1.96 9.93
N ILE A 366 22.76 -1.75 10.61
CA ILE A 366 23.22 -0.43 11.05
C ILE A 366 24.16 0.13 9.99
N SER A 367 23.79 1.25 9.39
CA SER A 367 24.56 1.93 8.35
C SER A 367 24.60 3.44 8.62
N SER A 368 25.63 4.13 8.09
CA SER A 368 25.71 5.59 8.26
C SER A 368 24.63 6.31 7.45
N ASP A 369 24.02 7.34 8.05
CA ASP A 369 23.14 8.30 7.37
C ASP A 369 23.88 9.48 6.75
N THR A 370 25.20 9.62 7.04
CA THR A 370 26.02 10.75 6.62
C THR A 370 26.95 10.47 5.45
N HIS A 371 27.25 9.19 5.16
CA HIS A 371 28.10 8.80 4.06
C HIS A 371 27.67 7.46 3.44
N THR A 372 27.89 7.32 2.14
CA THR A 372 27.43 6.18 1.32
C THR A 372 28.55 5.17 1.03
N THR A 373 29.68 5.28 1.71
CA THR A 373 30.92 4.52 1.38
C THR A 373 30.70 3.02 1.30
N TYR A 374 29.86 2.46 2.13
CA TYR A 374 29.58 1.02 2.22
C TYR A 374 28.18 0.60 1.75
N ASN A 375 27.44 1.49 1.08
CA ASN A 375 26.09 1.17 0.61
C ASN A 375 26.04 -0.02 -0.34
N PHE A 376 27.11 -0.24 -1.13
CA PHE A 376 27.22 -1.41 -1.99
C PHE A 376 27.19 -2.74 -1.22
N ILE A 377 27.71 -2.78 0.03
CA ILE A 377 27.60 -3.95 0.93
C ILE A 377 26.13 -4.17 1.31
N LEU A 378 25.38 -3.09 1.61
CA LEU A 378 23.94 -3.17 1.90
C LEU A 378 23.17 -3.75 0.71
N THR A 379 23.46 -3.25 -0.48
CA THR A 379 22.79 -3.74 -1.71
C THR A 379 23.03 -5.23 -1.91
N ILE A 380 24.25 -5.73 -1.74
CA ILE A 380 24.58 -7.16 -1.82
C ILE A 380 23.87 -7.92 -0.71
N PHE A 381 23.95 -7.43 0.52
CA PHE A 381 23.34 -8.07 1.69
C PHE A 381 21.83 -8.26 1.52
N PHE A 382 21.10 -7.20 1.19
CA PHE A 382 19.66 -7.28 0.96
C PHE A 382 19.30 -8.12 -0.26
N SER A 383 20.08 -7.99 -1.35
CA SER A 383 19.84 -8.79 -2.55
C SER A 383 19.94 -10.29 -2.28
N GLN A 384 21.02 -10.72 -1.60
CA GLN A 384 21.24 -12.13 -1.25
C GLN A 384 20.22 -12.62 -0.21
N MET A 385 19.97 -11.84 0.85
CA MET A 385 19.01 -12.21 1.87
C MET A 385 17.61 -12.42 1.30
N ILE A 386 17.12 -11.48 0.50
CA ILE A 386 15.80 -11.60 -0.12
C ILE A 386 15.78 -12.82 -1.05
N GLN A 387 16.82 -13.01 -1.90
CA GLN A 387 16.89 -14.15 -2.81
C GLN A 387 16.87 -15.47 -2.06
N GLN A 388 17.69 -15.64 -1.03
CA GLN A 388 17.73 -16.88 -0.26
C GLN A 388 16.44 -17.17 0.52
N LEU A 389 15.75 -16.13 1.00
CA LEU A 389 14.42 -16.30 1.58
C LEU A 389 13.39 -16.77 0.55
N TYR A 390 13.47 -16.25 -0.68
CA TYR A 390 12.61 -16.67 -1.78
C TYR A 390 12.88 -18.13 -2.17
N ASP A 391 14.16 -18.47 -2.36
CA ASP A 391 14.57 -19.83 -2.69
C ASP A 391 14.17 -20.82 -1.61
N TYR A 392 14.31 -20.43 -0.33
CA TYR A 392 13.83 -21.23 0.78
C TYR A 392 12.32 -21.42 0.74
N ALA A 393 11.55 -20.36 0.58
CA ALA A 393 10.10 -20.42 0.49
C ALA A 393 9.64 -21.29 -0.68
N ASP A 394 10.23 -21.12 -1.86
CA ASP A 394 9.88 -21.89 -3.07
C ASP A 394 10.16 -23.38 -2.89
N ASN A 395 11.23 -23.75 -2.18
CA ASN A 395 11.55 -25.15 -1.83
C ASN A 395 10.75 -25.68 -0.63
N ASN A 396 10.06 -24.80 0.13
CA ASN A 396 9.29 -25.14 1.32
C ASN A 396 7.77 -24.95 1.11
N GLY A 397 7.25 -25.48 0.02
CA GLY A 397 5.81 -25.40 -0.27
C GLY A 397 5.28 -24.02 -0.64
N GLY A 398 6.16 -23.10 -1.08
CA GLY A 398 5.81 -21.77 -1.57
C GLY A 398 5.75 -20.69 -0.50
N GLN A 399 6.13 -20.98 0.75
CA GLN A 399 6.06 -20.00 1.84
C GLN A 399 7.11 -20.25 2.92
N LEU A 400 7.46 -19.20 3.66
CA LEU A 400 8.30 -19.30 4.86
C LEU A 400 7.54 -19.95 6.02
N ASP A 401 8.24 -20.69 6.90
CA ASP A 401 7.66 -21.22 8.14
C ASP A 401 7.31 -20.08 9.10
N ILE A 402 8.22 -19.11 9.23
CA ILE A 402 8.01 -17.89 10.00
C ILE A 402 7.84 -16.71 9.04
N PRO A 403 6.72 -15.97 9.10
CA PRO A 403 6.54 -14.75 8.30
C PRO A 403 7.66 -13.75 8.59
N THR A 404 8.17 -13.09 7.56
CA THR A 404 9.29 -12.15 7.70
C THR A 404 8.86 -10.74 7.31
N TYR A 405 9.09 -9.80 8.21
CA TYR A 405 8.71 -8.39 8.07
C TYR A 405 9.96 -7.52 7.94
N PHE A 406 10.13 -6.90 6.79
CA PHE A 406 11.15 -5.90 6.55
C PHE A 406 10.62 -4.53 6.93
N PHE A 407 11.30 -3.83 7.83
CA PHE A 407 11.08 -2.42 8.15
C PHE A 407 12.30 -1.63 7.68
N LEU A 408 12.19 -1.07 6.50
CA LEU A 408 13.28 -0.43 5.79
C LEU A 408 13.23 1.09 6.01
N ASP A 409 13.67 1.52 7.20
CA ASP A 409 13.77 2.95 7.51
C ASP A 409 14.88 3.59 6.65
N GLU A 410 14.59 4.74 6.07
CA GLU A 410 15.47 5.39 5.10
C GLU A 410 15.87 4.46 3.93
N PHE A 411 14.88 3.80 3.33
CA PHE A 411 15.06 2.79 2.25
C PHE A 411 16.00 3.26 1.14
N ALA A 412 16.00 4.56 0.83
CA ALA A 412 16.87 5.16 -0.16
C ALA A 412 18.36 4.92 0.11
N ASN A 413 18.76 4.73 1.37
CA ASN A 413 20.16 4.53 1.74
C ASN A 413 20.71 3.13 1.41
N ILE A 414 19.83 2.16 1.13
CA ILE A 414 20.24 0.81 0.73
C ILE A 414 20.87 0.81 -0.68
N GLY A 415 20.46 1.76 -1.53
CA GLY A 415 20.74 1.74 -2.96
C GLY A 415 19.75 0.88 -3.74
N GLN A 416 20.03 0.66 -5.01
CA GLN A 416 19.16 -0.13 -5.89
C GLN A 416 19.35 -1.63 -5.66
N ILE A 417 18.36 -2.27 -5.07
CA ILE A 417 18.33 -3.74 -4.95
C ILE A 417 17.91 -4.31 -6.32
N PRO A 418 18.70 -5.19 -6.94
CA PRO A 418 18.35 -5.79 -8.23
C PRO A 418 16.99 -6.50 -8.22
N ASP A 419 16.18 -6.27 -9.27
CA ASP A 419 14.84 -6.88 -9.45
C ASP A 419 13.86 -6.70 -8.27
N PHE A 420 14.04 -5.64 -7.47
CA PHE A 420 13.20 -5.41 -6.28
C PHE A 420 11.72 -5.21 -6.63
N ASP A 421 11.43 -4.59 -7.77
CA ASP A 421 10.08 -4.44 -8.32
C ASP A 421 9.38 -5.80 -8.55
N LYS A 422 10.10 -6.80 -9.05
CA LYS A 422 9.58 -8.18 -9.22
C LYS A 422 9.46 -8.91 -7.88
N LYS A 423 10.43 -8.70 -7.01
CA LYS A 423 10.45 -9.31 -5.66
C LYS A 423 9.27 -8.82 -4.83
N ILE A 424 9.05 -7.52 -4.71
CA ILE A 424 7.92 -6.98 -3.94
C ILE A 424 6.55 -7.43 -4.48
N ALA A 425 6.42 -7.59 -5.81
CA ALA A 425 5.19 -8.05 -6.44
C ALA A 425 4.82 -9.50 -6.07
N THR A 426 5.79 -10.33 -5.71
CA THR A 426 5.61 -11.75 -5.42
C THR A 426 5.84 -12.13 -3.94
N SER A 427 6.11 -11.14 -3.10
CA SER A 427 6.47 -11.32 -1.68
C SER A 427 5.34 -11.93 -0.83
N ARG A 428 4.10 -11.53 -1.10
CA ARG A 428 2.92 -11.94 -0.35
C ARG A 428 2.74 -13.45 -0.24
N SER A 429 2.85 -14.18 -1.37
CA SER A 429 2.66 -15.63 -1.39
C SER A 429 3.69 -16.36 -0.51
N ARG A 430 4.86 -15.77 -0.33
CA ARG A 430 5.97 -16.30 0.46
C ARG A 430 5.95 -15.89 1.93
N LYS A 431 4.92 -15.16 2.39
CA LYS A 431 4.81 -14.57 3.73
C LYS A 431 5.93 -13.57 4.04
N ILE A 432 6.34 -12.79 3.03
CA ILE A 432 7.29 -11.71 3.18
C ILE A 432 6.54 -10.38 3.02
N SER A 433 6.77 -9.44 3.94
CA SER A 433 6.17 -8.10 3.95
C SER A 433 7.26 -7.04 3.94
N PHE A 434 7.16 -6.10 3.01
CA PHE A 434 8.06 -4.95 2.94
C PHE A 434 7.36 -3.68 3.44
N ASN A 435 7.87 -3.13 4.54
CA ASN A 435 7.44 -1.85 5.07
C ASN A 435 8.51 -0.81 4.71
N ILE A 436 8.28 -0.08 3.64
CA ILE A 436 9.24 0.86 3.04
C ILE A 436 8.99 2.24 3.63
N VAL A 437 10.02 2.84 4.23
CA VAL A 437 9.92 4.16 4.84
C VAL A 437 10.80 5.16 4.09
N LEU A 438 10.19 6.26 3.64
CA LEU A 438 10.82 7.30 2.82
C LEU A 438 10.51 8.69 3.34
N GLN A 439 11.28 9.68 2.96
CA GLN A 439 11.00 11.10 3.22
C GLN A 439 10.10 11.69 2.11
N SER A 440 10.28 11.26 0.88
CA SER A 440 9.47 11.66 -0.28
C SER A 440 9.50 10.58 -1.36
N LEU A 441 8.54 10.62 -2.29
CA LEU A 441 8.53 9.75 -3.48
C LEU A 441 9.70 10.03 -4.42
N ASP A 442 10.23 11.25 -4.40
CA ASP A 442 11.39 11.63 -5.23
C ASP A 442 12.61 10.76 -4.93
N GLN A 443 12.79 10.32 -3.66
CA GLN A 443 13.88 9.43 -3.28
C GLN A 443 13.74 8.05 -3.94
N LEU A 444 12.52 7.52 -4.02
CA LEU A 444 12.29 6.23 -4.66
C LEU A 444 12.52 6.31 -6.17
N GLU A 445 12.00 7.38 -6.80
CA GLU A 445 12.20 7.62 -8.23
C GLU A 445 13.66 7.79 -8.61
N ALA A 446 14.45 8.51 -7.80
CA ALA A 446 15.89 8.72 -8.06
C ALA A 446 16.67 7.39 -8.08
N ILE A 447 16.25 6.37 -7.34
CA ILE A 447 16.93 5.07 -7.26
C ILE A 447 16.40 4.08 -8.30
N TYR A 448 15.07 4.05 -8.49
CA TYR A 448 14.38 3.04 -9.30
C TYR A 448 13.80 3.58 -10.61
N GLU A 449 14.10 4.80 -10.97
CA GLU A 449 13.71 5.52 -12.21
C GLU A 449 12.43 5.00 -12.91
N LYS A 450 12.57 3.88 -13.66
CA LYS A 450 11.48 3.30 -14.47
C LYS A 450 10.58 2.34 -13.68
N THR A 451 11.04 1.80 -12.55
CA THR A 451 10.33 0.74 -11.81
C THR A 451 9.73 1.22 -10.49
N TYR A 452 9.96 2.48 -10.09
CA TYR A 452 9.43 3.02 -8.84
C TYR A 452 7.89 2.96 -8.74
N GLU A 453 7.19 3.18 -9.86
CA GLU A 453 5.73 3.08 -9.90
C GLU A 453 5.25 1.64 -9.64
N THR A 454 5.99 0.64 -10.13
CA THR A 454 5.71 -0.76 -9.86
C THR A 454 5.88 -1.08 -8.37
N ILE A 455 6.94 -0.57 -7.74
CA ILE A 455 7.17 -0.74 -6.29
C ILE A 455 6.02 -0.09 -5.50
N LEU A 456 5.65 1.14 -5.87
CA LEU A 456 4.58 1.88 -5.24
C LEU A 456 3.23 1.16 -5.38
N ALA A 457 2.91 0.65 -6.58
CA ALA A 457 1.68 -0.09 -6.85
C ALA A 457 1.59 -1.45 -6.10
N ASN A 458 2.73 -2.01 -5.69
CA ASN A 458 2.79 -3.24 -4.89
C ASN A 458 2.79 -2.98 -3.37
N CYS A 459 2.58 -1.74 -2.93
CA CYS A 459 2.29 -1.36 -1.55
C CYS A 459 0.81 -0.94 -1.47
N ASP A 460 -0.09 -1.86 -1.15
CA ASP A 460 -1.55 -1.56 -1.11
C ASP A 460 -1.90 -0.55 0.01
N THR A 461 -1.02 -0.38 0.99
CA THR A 461 -1.19 0.54 2.10
C THR A 461 -0.18 1.68 2.02
N HIS A 462 -0.68 2.91 1.90
CA HIS A 462 0.14 4.12 1.95
C HIS A 462 -0.16 4.90 3.24
N LEU A 463 0.85 5.07 4.09
CA LEU A 463 0.78 5.87 5.30
C LEU A 463 1.50 7.20 5.08
N PHE A 464 0.73 8.28 5.01
CA PHE A 464 1.26 9.62 4.76
C PHE A 464 1.31 10.44 6.06
N LEU A 465 2.51 10.79 6.51
CA LEU A 465 2.78 11.56 7.71
C LEU A 465 3.16 13.03 7.41
N GLY A 466 2.99 13.44 6.14
CA GLY A 466 3.34 14.76 5.66
C GLY A 466 4.65 14.79 4.88
N SER A 467 4.76 15.70 3.92
CA SER A 467 5.97 15.90 3.10
C SER A 467 6.05 17.34 2.64
N ASN A 468 7.26 17.88 2.55
CA ASN A 468 7.54 19.18 1.95
C ASN A 468 7.78 19.08 0.43
N SER A 469 7.84 17.86 -0.15
CA SER A 469 7.89 17.67 -1.60
C SER A 469 6.51 17.94 -2.21
N PHE A 470 6.45 18.92 -3.12
CA PHE A 470 5.23 19.25 -3.85
C PHE A 470 4.72 18.04 -4.67
N LYS A 471 5.63 17.35 -5.35
CA LYS A 471 5.30 16.15 -6.15
C LYS A 471 4.67 15.05 -5.29
N THR A 472 5.24 14.79 -4.12
CA THR A 472 4.70 13.82 -3.17
C THR A 472 3.32 14.21 -2.66
N ALA A 473 3.15 15.48 -2.26
CA ALA A 473 1.87 16.00 -1.77
C ALA A 473 0.78 15.96 -2.87
N GLU A 474 1.13 16.32 -4.10
CA GLU A 474 0.23 16.27 -5.25
C GLU A 474 -0.20 14.84 -5.57
N TRP A 475 0.73 13.88 -5.52
CA TRP A 475 0.43 12.46 -5.73
C TRP A 475 -0.61 11.94 -4.71
N PHE A 476 -0.40 12.24 -3.42
CA PHE A 476 -1.36 11.84 -2.38
C PHE A 476 -2.71 12.56 -2.54
N SER A 477 -2.71 13.83 -2.88
CA SER A 477 -3.94 14.60 -3.13
C SER A 477 -4.75 13.97 -4.28
N LYS A 478 -4.10 13.62 -5.39
CA LYS A 478 -4.74 12.96 -6.53
C LYS A 478 -5.23 11.54 -6.18
N SER A 479 -4.46 10.79 -5.39
CA SER A 479 -4.82 9.44 -4.97
C SER A 479 -6.02 9.41 -4.03
N LEU A 480 -6.24 10.45 -3.22
CA LEU A 480 -7.43 10.60 -2.37
C LEU A 480 -8.70 10.87 -3.18
N GLY A 481 -8.56 11.31 -4.43
CA GLY A 481 -9.66 11.66 -5.32
C GLY A 481 -10.21 13.06 -5.06
N GLU A 482 -11.30 13.38 -5.76
CA GLU A 482 -11.92 14.70 -5.75
C GLU A 482 -13.27 14.68 -5.06
N ILE A 483 -13.68 15.83 -4.51
CA ILE A 483 -14.98 16.05 -3.89
C ILE A 483 -15.65 17.27 -4.53
N THR A 484 -16.93 17.14 -4.83
CA THR A 484 -17.75 18.27 -5.29
C THR A 484 -18.10 19.17 -4.11
N ILE A 485 -17.72 20.42 -4.16
CA ILE A 485 -18.05 21.45 -3.16
C ILE A 485 -19.01 22.46 -3.78
N GLY A 486 -20.24 22.56 -3.25
CA GLY A 486 -21.18 23.60 -3.61
C GLY A 486 -20.74 24.96 -3.07
N LYS A 487 -20.52 25.94 -3.95
CA LYS A 487 -20.19 27.31 -3.58
C LYS A 487 -21.36 28.22 -3.93
N GLU A 488 -22.02 28.85 -2.97
CA GLU A 488 -23.02 29.88 -3.21
C GLU A 488 -22.32 31.21 -3.43
N GLN A 489 -22.47 31.79 -4.60
CA GLN A 489 -21.99 33.12 -4.92
C GLN A 489 -23.17 34.10 -4.88
N GLU A 490 -23.24 34.98 -3.89
CA GLU A 490 -24.19 36.09 -3.90
C GLU A 490 -23.60 37.25 -4.71
N SER A 491 -24.15 37.51 -5.88
CA SER A 491 -23.83 38.73 -6.61
C SER A 491 -24.87 39.82 -6.24
N LYS A 492 -24.46 40.79 -5.43
CA LYS A 492 -25.26 41.98 -5.15
C LYS A 492 -25.04 42.99 -6.30
N SER A 493 -25.94 43.02 -7.26
CA SER A 493 -25.99 44.14 -8.22
C SER A 493 -26.81 45.27 -7.62
N LYS A 494 -26.21 46.47 -7.54
CA LYS A 494 -26.93 47.72 -7.19
C LYS A 494 -27.74 48.20 -8.41
N GLY A 495 -28.85 47.49 -8.67
CA GLY A 495 -29.80 47.87 -9.72
C GLY A 495 -31.16 47.32 -9.33
N LYS A 496 -32.21 48.12 -9.46
CA LYS A 496 -33.62 47.73 -9.23
C LYS A 496 -33.95 46.55 -10.18
N GLY A 497 -33.87 45.30 -9.69
CA GLY A 497 -34.23 44.12 -10.43
C GLY A 497 -33.80 42.89 -9.66
N GLU A 498 -34.64 41.87 -9.61
CA GLU A 498 -34.50 40.63 -8.85
C GLU A 498 -33.10 40.02 -8.94
N GLY A 499 -32.49 39.80 -7.79
CA GLY A 499 -31.21 39.10 -7.66
C GLY A 499 -31.34 37.62 -8.03
N SER A 500 -30.71 37.19 -9.10
CA SER A 500 -30.64 35.76 -9.45
C SER A 500 -29.59 35.07 -8.58
N ARG A 501 -30.01 34.14 -7.74
CA ARG A 501 -29.11 33.17 -7.09
C ARG A 501 -28.66 32.15 -8.13
N ARG A 502 -27.39 32.18 -8.51
CA ARG A 502 -26.77 31.08 -9.27
C ARG A 502 -26.01 30.17 -8.32
N LYS A 503 -26.43 28.92 -8.22
CA LYS A 503 -25.62 27.85 -7.60
C LYS A 503 -24.61 27.38 -8.66
N TYR A 504 -23.33 27.48 -8.35
CA TYR A 504 -22.25 26.80 -9.06
C TYR A 504 -21.84 25.58 -8.22
N TYR A 505 -21.82 24.43 -8.85
CA TYR A 505 -21.38 23.19 -8.26
C TYR A 505 -19.91 22.93 -8.59
#